data_47d54a5d375bc17a96b0cce81a88ab70
#
_entry.id   47d54a5d375bc17a96b0cce81a88ab70
#
_cell.length_a   1.000
_cell.length_b   1.000
_cell.length_c   1.000
_cell.angle_alpha   90.00
_cell.angle_beta   90.00
_cell.angle_gamma   90.00
#
_symmetry.space_group_name_H-M   'P 1'
#
loop_
_entity.id
_entity.type
_entity.pdbx_description
1 polymer ?
#
loop_
_entity_poly.entity_id
_entity_poly.type
_entity_poly.pdbx_seq_one_letter_code
_entity_poly.pdbx_strand_id
1 'polypeptide(L)'
;MAQRQSGYQRQPDDVYETPTWVTQIIAPYCRHVWDPANGPASRLAQSLRQTGFEVVATNDDFLARASLPHDRIDAICTNPPYGNGGRLACQFITHALELTPTVAMLLRVDFDSGKARTNLFRDCEHFVHKIVLLDRIVWFEREDASGP
;
A
#
# COMPACT_ATOMS: atom_id res chain seq x y z
N MET A 1 17.18 20.10 1.35
CA MET A 1 17.52 18.67 1.39
C MET A 1 17.51 18.13 -0.01
N ALA A 2 18.62 17.62 -0.49
CA ALA A 2 18.71 17.05 -1.82
C ALA A 2 17.84 15.78 -1.88
N GLN A 3 16.82 15.82 -2.73
CA GLN A 3 16.09 14.63 -3.14
C GLN A 3 17.11 13.68 -3.76
N ARG A 4 17.33 12.51 -3.15
CA ARG A 4 18.07 11.44 -3.81
C ARG A 4 17.28 11.08 -5.07
N GLN A 5 17.75 11.52 -6.22
CA GLN A 5 17.30 10.99 -7.49
C GLN A 5 17.74 9.51 -7.49
N SER A 6 16.77 8.63 -7.36
CA SER A 6 16.96 7.24 -7.75
C SER A 6 17.25 7.30 -9.26
N GLY A 7 18.44 6.86 -9.69
CA GLY A 7 18.87 6.90 -11.10
C GLY A 7 18.13 5.88 -11.99
N TYR A 8 16.85 5.65 -11.72
CA TYR A 8 15.97 4.77 -12.48
C TYR A 8 15.04 5.62 -13.34
N GLN A 9 15.05 5.39 -14.65
CA GLN A 9 13.95 5.82 -15.50
C GLN A 9 12.67 5.16 -14.99
N ARG A 10 11.75 5.97 -14.48
CA ARG A 10 10.40 5.51 -14.16
C ARG A 10 9.75 5.08 -15.46
N GLN A 11 9.40 3.81 -15.59
CA GLN A 11 8.53 3.36 -16.65
C GLN A 11 7.13 3.94 -16.42
N PRO A 12 6.39 4.33 -17.47
CA PRO A 12 5.06 4.94 -17.35
C PRO A 12 4.03 4.06 -16.63
N ASP A 13 4.25 2.76 -16.63
CA ASP A 13 3.43 1.75 -15.95
C ASP A 13 4.29 1.05 -14.89
N ASP A 14 4.56 1.74 -13.79
CA ASP A 14 5.25 1.16 -12.62
C ASP A 14 4.41 0.02 -12.00
N VAL A 15 4.34 -1.10 -12.69
CA VAL A 15 3.70 -2.33 -12.22
C VAL A 15 4.67 -3.05 -11.30
N TYR A 16 4.68 -2.66 -10.05
CA TYR A 16 5.51 -3.28 -9.03
C TYR A 16 4.87 -4.58 -8.51
N GLU A 17 5.57 -5.70 -8.63
CA GLU A 17 5.14 -6.94 -7.99
C GLU A 17 5.30 -6.84 -6.48
N THR A 18 4.22 -7.10 -5.75
CA THR A 18 4.30 -7.25 -4.30
C THR A 18 4.53 -8.72 -3.99
N PRO A 19 5.67 -9.11 -3.41
CA PRO A 19 5.94 -10.50 -3.07
C PRO A 19 4.95 -11.04 -2.03
N THR A 20 4.65 -12.33 -2.10
CA THR A 20 3.70 -12.98 -1.19
C THR A 20 4.10 -12.91 0.28
N TRP A 21 5.40 -12.90 0.58
CA TRP A 21 5.88 -12.76 1.96
C TRP A 21 5.49 -11.42 2.59
N VAL A 22 5.33 -10.37 1.78
CA VAL A 22 4.86 -9.06 2.27
C VAL A 22 3.40 -9.13 2.71
N THR A 23 2.56 -9.81 1.94
CA THR A 23 1.13 -9.91 2.23
C THR A 23 0.83 -10.89 3.37
N GLN A 24 1.68 -11.87 3.62
CA GLN A 24 1.56 -12.77 4.76
C GLN A 24 1.62 -12.05 6.11
N ILE A 25 2.28 -10.91 6.18
CA ILE A 25 2.45 -10.13 7.41
C ILE A 25 1.12 -9.68 7.98
N ILE A 26 0.14 -9.37 7.12
CA ILE A 26 -1.17 -8.87 7.56
C ILE A 26 -2.19 -9.98 7.81
N ALA A 27 -1.86 -11.23 7.52
CA ALA A 27 -2.77 -12.36 7.70
C ALA A 27 -3.38 -12.51 9.11
N PRO A 28 -2.67 -12.15 10.21
CA PRO A 28 -3.26 -12.19 11.55
C PRO A 28 -4.36 -11.15 11.80
N TYR A 29 -4.46 -10.12 10.96
CA TYR A 29 -5.30 -8.95 11.24
C TYR A 29 -6.57 -8.87 10.40
N CYS A 30 -6.63 -9.55 9.25
CA CYS A 30 -7.75 -9.46 8.33
C CYS A 30 -7.86 -10.67 7.40
N ARG A 31 -9.00 -10.82 6.73
CA ARG A 31 -9.27 -11.93 5.83
C ARG A 31 -9.91 -11.50 4.52
N HIS A 32 -10.84 -10.56 4.58
CA HIS A 32 -11.60 -10.04 3.45
C HIS A 32 -11.17 -8.61 3.17
N VAL A 33 -10.37 -8.43 2.15
CA VAL A 33 -9.60 -7.21 1.93
C VAL A 33 -10.12 -6.46 0.72
N TRP A 34 -10.16 -5.14 0.82
CA TRP A 34 -10.34 -4.26 -0.33
C TRP A 34 -9.04 -3.55 -0.68
N ASP A 35 -8.59 -3.70 -1.95
CA ASP A 35 -7.52 -2.90 -2.55
C ASP A 35 -8.15 -1.88 -3.51
N PRO A 36 -8.27 -0.60 -3.12
CA PRO A 36 -8.94 0.42 -3.91
C PRO A 36 -8.06 1.13 -4.94
N ALA A 37 -6.76 0.85 -5.00
CA ALA A 37 -5.85 1.75 -5.71
C ALA A 37 -5.48 1.31 -7.14
N ASN A 38 -5.43 0.01 -7.42
CA ASN A 38 -4.71 -0.48 -8.60
C ASN A 38 -5.54 -1.42 -9.50
N GLY A 39 -6.81 -1.61 -9.18
CA GLY A 39 -7.73 -2.43 -9.96
C GLY A 39 -7.51 -3.94 -9.86
N PRO A 40 -8.32 -4.72 -10.61
CA PRO A 40 -8.31 -6.18 -10.51
C PRO A 40 -6.98 -6.85 -10.87
N ALA A 41 -6.17 -6.21 -11.70
CA ALA A 41 -4.83 -6.67 -12.09
C ALA A 41 -3.72 -6.22 -11.13
N SER A 42 -4.07 -5.56 -10.02
CA SER A 42 -3.12 -5.15 -8.98
C SER A 42 -2.23 -6.30 -8.55
N ARG A 43 -0.93 -6.05 -8.53
CA ARG A 43 0.07 -7.03 -8.06
C ARG A 43 -0.10 -7.31 -6.57
N LEU A 44 -0.46 -6.31 -5.80
CA LEU A 44 -0.81 -6.48 -4.39
C LEU A 44 -2.03 -7.39 -4.24
N ALA A 45 -3.10 -7.15 -5.00
CA ALA A 45 -4.30 -7.98 -4.95
C ALA A 45 -4.02 -9.43 -5.38
N GLN A 46 -3.17 -9.64 -6.39
CA GLN A 46 -2.74 -10.98 -6.79
C GLN A 46 -1.97 -11.68 -5.67
N SER A 47 -1.00 -11.00 -5.06
CA SER A 47 -0.21 -11.53 -3.94
C SER A 47 -1.09 -11.86 -2.74
N LEU A 48 -2.05 -10.99 -2.39
CA LEU A 48 -3.03 -11.25 -1.33
C LEU A 48 -3.85 -12.52 -1.62
N ARG A 49 -4.35 -12.68 -2.83
CA ARG A 49 -5.10 -13.91 -3.22
C ARG A 49 -4.25 -15.16 -3.12
N GLN A 50 -2.97 -15.10 -3.56
CA GLN A 50 -2.04 -16.22 -3.46
C GLN A 50 -1.74 -16.62 -2.01
N THR A 51 -1.86 -15.70 -1.08
CA THR A 51 -1.69 -15.95 0.36
C THR A 51 -3.00 -16.27 1.08
N GLY A 52 -4.10 -16.45 0.35
CA GLY A 52 -5.37 -16.96 0.87
C GLY A 52 -6.36 -15.89 1.34
N PHE A 53 -6.15 -14.62 0.99
CA PHE A 53 -7.14 -13.57 1.26
C PHE A 53 -8.27 -13.58 0.23
N GLU A 54 -9.48 -13.25 0.67
CA GLU A 54 -10.56 -12.86 -0.22
C GLU A 54 -10.40 -11.37 -0.56
N VAL A 55 -10.22 -11.04 -1.85
CA VAL A 55 -9.83 -9.68 -2.26
C VAL A 55 -10.80 -9.11 -3.28
N VAL A 56 -11.35 -7.96 -2.95
CA VAL A 56 -11.98 -7.03 -3.90
C VAL A 56 -10.92 -6.01 -4.32
N ALA A 57 -10.73 -5.81 -5.61
CA ALA A 57 -9.78 -4.83 -6.12
C ALA A 57 -10.48 -3.92 -7.13
N THR A 58 -10.40 -2.62 -6.93
CA THR A 58 -11.03 -1.59 -7.75
C THR A 58 -10.02 -0.52 -8.16
N ASN A 59 -10.36 0.26 -9.19
CA ASN A 59 -9.56 1.39 -9.66
C ASN A 59 -10.42 2.63 -9.94
N ASP A 60 -11.59 2.68 -9.33
CA ASP A 60 -12.46 3.84 -9.35
C ASP A 60 -11.93 4.96 -8.41
N ASP A 61 -12.61 6.08 -8.37
CA ASP A 61 -12.23 7.17 -7.47
C ASP A 61 -12.49 6.79 -6.02
N PHE A 62 -11.47 6.24 -5.37
CA PHE A 62 -11.55 5.80 -3.98
C PHE A 62 -11.98 6.91 -3.04
N LEU A 63 -11.47 8.14 -3.23
CA LEU A 63 -11.76 9.26 -2.33
C LEU A 63 -13.21 9.76 -2.45
N ALA A 64 -13.90 9.41 -3.52
CA ALA A 64 -15.33 9.68 -3.70
C ALA A 64 -16.25 8.59 -3.14
N ARG A 65 -15.70 7.46 -2.67
CA ARG A 65 -16.48 6.36 -2.13
C ARG A 65 -17.01 6.68 -0.74
N ALA A 66 -18.30 6.48 -0.53
CA ALA A 66 -18.95 6.70 0.77
C ALA A 66 -19.05 5.42 1.63
N SER A 67 -18.73 4.25 1.06
CA SER A 67 -18.87 2.96 1.74
C SER A 67 -17.95 1.90 1.17
N LEU A 68 -17.76 0.83 1.93
CA LEU A 68 -17.09 -0.40 1.47
C LEU A 68 -17.86 -1.04 0.31
N PRO A 69 -17.21 -1.82 -0.56
CA PRO A 69 -17.84 -2.53 -1.66
C PRO A 69 -18.96 -3.48 -1.22
N HIS A 70 -18.80 -4.12 -0.06
CA HIS A 70 -19.81 -4.97 0.60
C HIS A 70 -19.44 -5.20 2.07
N ASP A 71 -20.43 -5.65 2.86
CA ASP A 71 -20.33 -5.77 4.33
C ASP A 71 -19.33 -6.81 4.83
N ARG A 72 -18.88 -7.73 3.97
CA ARG A 72 -17.89 -8.75 4.34
C ARG A 72 -16.45 -8.23 4.35
N ILE A 73 -16.19 -7.04 3.83
CA ILE A 73 -14.86 -6.43 3.89
C ILE A 73 -14.53 -6.09 5.34
N ASP A 74 -13.45 -6.65 5.82
CA ASP A 74 -12.94 -6.42 7.18
C ASP A 74 -11.72 -5.51 7.23
N ALA A 75 -11.06 -5.27 6.08
CA ALA A 75 -9.91 -4.37 6.01
C ALA A 75 -9.74 -3.72 4.63
N ILE A 76 -9.12 -2.55 4.62
CA ILE A 76 -8.54 -1.93 3.42
C ILE A 76 -7.03 -2.18 3.46
N CYS A 77 -6.51 -2.80 2.40
CA CYS A 77 -5.07 -3.03 2.23
C CYS A 77 -4.65 -2.58 0.84
N THR A 78 -3.76 -1.59 0.78
CA THR A 78 -3.35 -1.03 -0.52
C THR A 78 -1.92 -0.49 -0.50
N ASN A 79 -1.34 -0.38 -1.69
CA ASN A 79 -0.17 0.44 -1.97
C ASN A 79 -0.69 1.74 -2.60
N PRO A 80 -0.91 2.80 -1.80
CA PRO A 80 -1.60 3.98 -2.28
C PRO A 80 -0.73 4.81 -3.23
N PRO A 81 -1.34 5.57 -4.15
CA PRO A 81 -0.62 6.56 -4.92
C PRO A 81 -0.09 7.65 -4.00
N TYR A 82 1.16 8.07 -4.19
CA TYR A 82 1.78 9.05 -3.29
C TYR A 82 1.37 10.49 -3.59
N GLY A 83 1.26 10.84 -4.87
CA GLY A 83 1.07 12.22 -5.30
C GLY A 83 2.23 13.13 -4.89
N ASN A 84 2.02 14.43 -4.91
CA ASN A 84 3.03 15.41 -4.53
C ASN A 84 3.40 15.31 -3.05
N GLY A 85 4.63 14.88 -2.75
CA GLY A 85 5.15 14.79 -1.39
C GLY A 85 4.41 13.79 -0.48
N GLY A 86 3.68 12.84 -1.05
CA GLY A 86 2.89 11.84 -0.30
C GLY A 86 1.54 12.35 0.20
N ARG A 87 1.08 13.51 -0.28
CA ARG A 87 -0.22 14.10 0.14
C ARG A 87 -1.39 13.20 -0.21
N LEU A 88 -1.36 12.59 -1.40
CA LEU A 88 -2.44 11.71 -1.84
C LEU A 88 -2.48 10.43 -0.98
N ALA A 89 -1.34 9.86 -0.62
CA ALA A 89 -1.28 8.73 0.30
C ALA A 89 -1.85 9.08 1.68
N CYS A 90 -1.60 10.30 2.19
CA CYS A 90 -2.23 10.76 3.44
C CYS A 90 -3.76 10.82 3.32
N GLN A 91 -4.30 11.31 2.20
CA GLN A 91 -5.74 11.32 1.94
C GLN A 91 -6.31 9.90 1.88
N PHE A 92 -5.61 8.97 1.23
CA PHE A 92 -6.00 7.56 1.18
C PHE A 92 -6.08 6.95 2.58
N ILE A 93 -5.08 7.19 3.43
CA ILE A 93 -5.08 6.66 4.81
C ILE A 93 -6.25 7.23 5.61
N THR A 94 -6.43 8.55 5.59
CA THR A 94 -7.51 9.22 6.32
C THR A 94 -8.87 8.69 5.89
N HIS A 95 -9.10 8.65 4.59
CA HIS A 95 -10.38 8.17 4.05
C HIS A 95 -10.62 6.68 4.32
N ALA A 96 -9.58 5.84 4.24
CA ALA A 96 -9.71 4.44 4.59
C ALA A 96 -10.13 4.22 6.05
N LEU A 97 -9.60 5.03 6.98
CA LEU A 97 -9.96 4.96 8.40
C LEU A 97 -11.39 5.45 8.68
N GLU A 98 -11.96 6.28 7.81
CA GLU A 98 -13.39 6.65 7.88
C GLU A 98 -14.32 5.49 7.50
N LEU A 99 -13.85 4.58 6.63
CA LEU A 99 -14.63 3.48 6.10
C LEU A 99 -14.50 2.19 6.92
N THR A 100 -13.33 1.92 7.51
CA THR A 100 -13.06 0.73 8.31
C THR A 100 -11.99 0.98 9.36
N PRO A 101 -12.08 0.34 10.54
CA PRO A 101 -11.04 0.49 11.56
C PRO A 101 -9.74 -0.27 11.23
N THR A 102 -9.76 -1.21 10.29
CA THR A 102 -8.58 -2.01 9.94
C THR A 102 -8.02 -1.57 8.59
N VAL A 103 -6.86 -0.94 8.63
CA VAL A 103 -6.19 -0.38 7.45
C VAL A 103 -4.73 -0.81 7.45
N ALA A 104 -4.30 -1.40 6.34
CA ALA A 104 -2.91 -1.76 6.09
C ALA A 104 -2.40 -1.03 4.82
N MET A 105 -1.36 -0.25 4.97
CA MET A 105 -0.79 0.51 3.86
C MET A 105 0.66 0.10 3.61
N LEU A 106 0.97 -0.25 2.37
CA LEU A 106 2.35 -0.47 1.96
C LEU A 106 2.97 0.87 1.58
N LEU A 107 3.88 1.35 2.41
CA LEU A 107 4.43 2.69 2.31
C LEU A 107 5.96 2.66 2.28
N ARG A 108 6.56 3.75 1.82
CA ARG A 108 8.01 3.95 1.96
C ARG A 108 8.39 3.98 3.44
N VAL A 109 9.57 3.46 3.77
CA VAL A 109 10.05 3.35 5.16
C VAL A 109 10.13 4.69 5.89
N ASP A 110 10.33 5.79 5.16
CA ASP A 110 10.43 7.16 5.67
C ASP A 110 9.10 7.93 5.62
N PHE A 111 8.00 7.27 5.31
CA PHE A 111 6.71 7.96 5.12
C PHE A 111 6.19 8.61 6.40
N ASP A 112 6.45 8.02 7.55
CA ASP A 112 6.05 8.53 8.87
C ASP A 112 6.90 9.71 9.36
N SER A 113 8.01 10.01 8.70
CA SER A 113 8.84 11.16 9.03
C SER A 113 8.22 12.47 8.50
N GLY A 114 8.07 13.44 9.38
CA GLY A 114 7.62 14.77 9.01
C GLY A 114 6.40 15.27 9.79
N LYS A 115 6.45 16.53 10.18
CA LYS A 115 5.42 17.19 11.00
C LYS A 115 4.02 17.17 10.38
N ALA A 116 3.93 17.19 9.06
CA ALA A 116 2.65 17.21 8.35
C ALA A 116 1.85 15.89 8.47
N ARG A 117 2.45 14.85 9.05
CA ARG A 117 1.85 13.51 9.18
C ARG A 117 1.65 13.06 10.62
N THR A 118 1.85 13.95 11.58
CA THR A 118 1.70 13.62 13.01
C THR A 118 0.31 13.12 13.35
N ASN A 119 -0.72 13.62 12.68
CA ASN A 119 -2.10 13.19 12.84
C ASN A 119 -2.38 11.75 12.34
N LEU A 120 -1.51 11.19 11.52
CA LEU A 120 -1.64 9.81 11.03
C LEU A 120 -0.84 8.80 11.86
N PHE A 121 0.10 9.27 12.65
CA PHE A 121 1.01 8.42 13.42
C PHE A 121 1.01 8.78 14.90
N ARG A 122 1.76 9.81 15.30
CA ARG A 122 1.93 10.15 16.73
C ARG A 122 0.61 10.47 17.42
N ASP A 123 -0.27 11.20 16.75
CA ASP A 123 -1.53 11.70 17.33
C ASP A 123 -2.75 10.91 16.80
N CYS A 124 -2.53 9.71 16.25
CA CYS A 124 -3.57 8.84 15.71
C CYS A 124 -3.84 7.68 16.66
N GLU A 125 -5.01 7.62 17.23
CA GLU A 125 -5.45 6.52 18.11
C GLU A 125 -5.61 5.18 17.38
N HIS A 126 -5.77 5.21 16.04
CA HIS A 126 -5.87 4.02 15.20
C HIS A 126 -4.50 3.46 14.76
N PHE A 127 -3.41 4.20 14.99
CA PHE A 127 -2.09 3.73 14.62
C PHE A 127 -1.58 2.68 15.60
N VAL A 128 -1.46 1.44 15.14
CA VAL A 128 -1.10 0.29 15.98
C VAL A 128 0.32 -0.18 15.72
N HIS A 129 0.68 -0.37 14.45
CA HIS A 129 1.98 -0.94 14.08
C HIS A 129 2.61 -0.24 12.87
N LYS A 130 3.93 -0.07 12.94
CA LYS A 130 4.80 0.09 11.78
C LYS A 130 5.65 -1.16 11.66
N ILE A 131 5.48 -1.88 10.55
CA ILE A 131 6.27 -3.06 10.24
C ILE A 131 7.30 -2.68 9.20
N VAL A 132 8.57 -2.75 9.56
CA VAL A 132 9.68 -2.46 8.65
C VAL A 132 10.10 -3.74 7.97
N LEU A 133 10.03 -3.77 6.64
CA LEU A 133 10.50 -4.88 5.85
C LEU A 133 12.03 -4.81 5.77
N LEU A 134 12.72 -5.81 6.30
CA LEU A 134 14.18 -5.86 6.32
C LEU A 134 14.73 -6.28 4.96
N ASP A 135 14.01 -7.16 4.27
CA ASP A 135 14.34 -7.52 2.90
C ASP A 135 13.80 -6.48 1.93
N ARG A 136 14.64 -6.06 0.99
CA ARG A 136 14.20 -5.16 -0.08
C ARG A 136 13.20 -5.87 -0.97
N ILE A 137 12.07 -5.22 -1.21
CA ILE A 137 11.21 -5.63 -2.32
C ILE A 137 11.96 -5.35 -3.62
N VAL A 138 12.24 -6.40 -4.39
CA VAL A 138 12.82 -6.28 -5.72
C VAL A 138 11.67 -6.04 -6.68
N TRP A 139 11.54 -4.80 -7.12
CA TRP A 139 10.46 -4.38 -8.02
C TRP A 139 10.72 -4.75 -9.49
N PHE A 140 12.00 -5.07 -9.83
CA PHE A 140 12.45 -5.42 -11.18
C PHE A 140 13.44 -6.58 -11.11
N GLU A 141 13.24 -7.60 -11.91
CA GLU A 141 14.33 -8.49 -12.27
C GLU A 141 15.28 -7.72 -13.19
N ARG A 142 16.51 -7.53 -12.79
CA ARG A 142 17.56 -7.08 -13.71
C ARG A 142 17.81 -8.20 -14.69
N GLU A 143 17.34 -8.07 -15.89
CA GLU A 143 17.91 -8.76 -17.04
C GLU A 143 19.31 -8.17 -17.25
N ASP A 144 20.36 -8.71 -16.77
CA ASP A 144 21.77 -8.39 -16.97
C ASP A 144 22.53 -8.33 -15.65
N ALA A 145 22.67 -9.48 -15.02
CA ALA A 145 23.81 -9.76 -14.16
C ALA A 145 24.70 -10.83 -14.84
N SER A 146 24.94 -10.67 -16.15
CA SER A 146 26.02 -11.33 -16.86
C SER A 146 27.11 -10.31 -17.13
N GLY A 147 27.92 -10.05 -16.14
CA GLY A 147 29.22 -9.40 -16.29
C GLY A 147 30.28 -10.30 -15.67
N PRO A 148 31.47 -10.37 -16.25
CA PRO A 148 32.51 -11.33 -15.90
C PRO A 148 33.04 -11.16 -14.50
#